data_e10956e488b807f9a6aee0d2a39f9131
#
_entry.id   e10956e488b807f9a6aee0d2a39f9131
#
_cell.length_a   1.000
_cell.length_b   1.000
_cell.length_c   1.000
_cell.angle_alpha   90.00
_cell.angle_beta   90.00
_cell.angle_gamma   90.00
#
_symmetry.space_group_name_H-M   'P 1'
#
loop_
_entity.id
_entity.type
_entity.pdbx_description
1 polymer ?
#
loop_
_entity_poly.entity_id
_entity_poly.type
_entity_poly.pdbx_seq_one_letter_code
_entity_poly.pdbx_strand_id
1 'polypeptide(L)'
;MAQIIKFVEDRRVLMACTILSIIMIMAFRELTQYLGAPMFDTLQGGYDMTTVRDFMLIYGDAGRQDYAYATLTLDGAFPLIYGTLSIGLLLKLAAFRFLRVLAILPLFLMGLDLYENVQLFSLLMQFPDLTVEAVARASTTTQIKGMAVMAVLAALVFQLLLRIILAAYRQFNVG
;
A
#
# COMPACT_ATOMS: atom_id res chain seq x y z
N MET A 1 14.97 -14.17 13.32
CA MET A 1 15.29 -13.11 12.36
C MET A 1 15.86 -13.64 11.04
N ALA A 2 16.93 -14.45 11.05
CA ALA A 2 17.54 -14.99 9.80
C ALA A 2 16.57 -15.83 8.93
N GLN A 3 15.67 -16.59 9.52
CA GLN A 3 14.67 -17.39 8.79
C GLN A 3 13.63 -16.50 8.08
N ILE A 4 13.17 -15.44 8.72
CA ILE A 4 12.22 -14.48 8.13
C ILE A 4 12.87 -13.78 6.92
N ILE A 5 14.13 -13.34 7.06
CA ILE A 5 14.86 -12.72 5.96
C ILE A 5 14.98 -13.68 4.77
N LYS A 6 15.36 -14.94 5.01
CA LYS A 6 15.42 -15.97 3.96
C LYS A 6 14.07 -16.19 3.28
N PHE A 7 12.98 -16.18 4.06
CA PHE A 7 11.63 -16.35 3.52
C PHE A 7 11.24 -15.19 2.61
N VAL A 8 11.38 -13.93 3.05
CA VAL A 8 11.00 -12.76 2.22
C VAL A 8 11.91 -12.56 1.01
N GLU A 9 13.16 -13.05 1.05
CA GLU A 9 14.09 -13.03 -0.08
C GLU A 9 13.91 -14.23 -1.03
N ASP A 10 13.06 -15.22 -0.69
CA ASP A 10 12.84 -16.39 -1.55
C ASP A 10 12.16 -15.97 -2.85
N ARG A 11 12.69 -16.46 -3.99
CA ARG A 11 12.18 -16.12 -5.31
C ARG A 11 10.72 -16.57 -5.50
N ARG A 12 10.34 -17.71 -4.92
CA ARG A 12 8.97 -18.23 -5.03
C ARG A 12 7.99 -17.35 -4.27
N VAL A 13 8.39 -16.88 -3.08
CA VAL A 13 7.60 -15.94 -2.27
C VAL A 13 7.41 -14.62 -3.00
N LEU A 14 8.49 -14.05 -3.57
CA LEU A 14 8.42 -12.81 -4.35
C LEU A 14 7.50 -12.96 -5.57
N MET A 15 7.62 -14.06 -6.31
CA MET A 15 6.74 -14.34 -7.46
C MET A 15 5.27 -14.47 -7.02
N ALA A 16 5.00 -15.23 -5.96
CA ALA A 16 3.65 -15.39 -5.42
C ALA A 16 3.06 -14.04 -4.98
N CYS A 17 3.83 -13.23 -4.23
CA CYS A 17 3.39 -11.90 -3.82
C CYS A 17 3.15 -10.97 -5.00
N THR A 18 3.96 -11.05 -6.07
CA THR A 18 3.74 -10.27 -7.30
C THR A 18 2.41 -10.66 -7.97
N ILE A 19 2.16 -11.95 -8.15
CA ILE A 19 0.91 -12.44 -8.76
C ILE A 19 -0.29 -12.05 -7.90
N LEU A 20 -0.21 -12.26 -6.59
CA LEU A 20 -1.28 -11.88 -5.66
C LEU A 20 -1.53 -10.37 -5.66
N SER A 21 -0.48 -9.53 -5.72
CA SER A 21 -0.66 -8.07 -5.82
C SER A 21 -1.40 -7.67 -7.08
N ILE A 22 -1.12 -8.31 -8.22
CA ILE A 22 -1.84 -8.05 -9.48
C ILE A 22 -3.31 -8.43 -9.34
N ILE A 23 -3.60 -9.61 -8.79
CA ILE A 23 -4.97 -10.08 -8.56
C ILE A 23 -5.73 -9.10 -7.65
N MET A 24 -5.10 -8.66 -6.55
CA MET A 24 -5.71 -7.71 -5.60
C MET A 24 -6.01 -6.35 -6.26
N ILE A 25 -5.07 -5.83 -7.07
CA ILE A 25 -5.27 -4.58 -7.82
C ILE A 25 -6.47 -4.72 -8.79
N MET A 26 -6.61 -5.86 -9.46
CA MET A 26 -7.76 -6.13 -10.32
C MET A 26 -9.06 -6.18 -9.49
N ALA A 27 -9.06 -6.83 -8.33
CA ALA A 27 -10.23 -6.89 -7.45
C ALA A 27 -10.64 -5.50 -6.94
N PHE A 28 -9.69 -4.64 -6.55
CA PHE A 28 -9.98 -3.25 -6.17
C PHE A 28 -10.53 -2.42 -7.34
N ARG A 29 -10.04 -2.63 -8.54
CA ARG A 29 -10.59 -1.98 -9.73
C ARG A 29 -12.05 -2.35 -9.95
N GLU A 30 -12.40 -3.62 -9.87
CA GLU A 30 -13.79 -4.09 -10.01
C GLU A 30 -14.68 -3.52 -8.89
N LEU A 31 -14.19 -3.53 -7.65
CA LEU A 31 -14.90 -2.92 -6.53
C LEU A 31 -15.15 -1.42 -6.76
N THR A 32 -14.14 -0.67 -7.20
CA THR A 32 -14.27 0.77 -7.51
C THR A 32 -15.32 1.01 -8.60
N GLN A 33 -15.36 0.18 -9.64
CA GLN A 33 -16.38 0.27 -10.69
C GLN A 33 -17.80 -0.02 -10.16
N TYR A 34 -17.93 -1.03 -9.31
CA TYR A 34 -19.18 -1.37 -8.65
C TYR A 34 -19.68 -0.25 -7.73
N LEU A 35 -18.80 0.40 -6.98
CA LEU A 35 -19.14 1.50 -6.09
C LEU A 35 -19.60 2.77 -6.81
N GLY A 36 -19.23 2.95 -8.09
CA GLY A 36 -19.59 4.11 -8.90
C GLY A 36 -18.85 5.41 -8.55
N ALA A 37 -17.97 5.38 -7.56
CA ALA A 37 -17.09 6.49 -7.18
C ALA A 37 -15.74 5.94 -6.68
N PRO A 38 -14.65 6.78 -6.68
CA PRO A 38 -13.34 6.36 -6.17
C PRO A 38 -13.39 5.91 -4.72
N MET A 39 -12.59 4.92 -4.36
CA MET A 39 -12.35 4.53 -2.97
C MET A 39 -11.52 5.60 -2.25
N PHE A 40 -11.81 5.87 -0.97
CA PHE A 40 -11.16 6.96 -0.20
C PHE A 40 -9.66 6.78 -0.05
N ASP A 41 -9.18 5.54 0.11
CA ASP A 41 -7.76 5.19 0.23
C ASP A 41 -6.94 5.50 -1.05
N THR A 42 -7.60 5.73 -2.19
CA THR A 42 -6.98 6.13 -3.45
C THR A 42 -6.83 7.65 -3.60
N LEU A 43 -7.50 8.43 -2.76
CA LEU A 43 -7.52 9.90 -2.81
C LEU A 43 -6.29 10.52 -2.12
N GLN A 44 -5.11 10.30 -2.66
CA GLN A 44 -3.83 10.74 -2.07
C GLN A 44 -3.71 12.26 -1.89
N GLY A 45 -4.52 13.06 -2.59
CA GLY A 45 -4.65 14.50 -2.36
C GLY A 45 -5.45 14.88 -1.12
N GLY A 46 -6.07 13.90 -0.46
CA GLY A 46 -6.98 14.10 0.66
C GLY A 46 -8.43 14.31 0.21
N TYR A 47 -9.33 14.35 1.18
CA TYR A 47 -10.76 14.55 0.99
C TYR A 47 -11.36 15.27 2.20
N ASP A 48 -12.48 15.95 1.98
CA ASP A 48 -13.24 16.67 2.99
C ASP A 48 -14.60 16.01 3.26
N MET A 49 -15.36 16.59 4.20
CA MET A 49 -16.69 16.10 4.58
C MET A 49 -17.67 16.10 3.39
N THR A 50 -17.56 17.06 2.47
CA THR A 50 -18.46 17.15 1.32
C THR A 50 -18.19 15.99 0.38
N THR A 51 -16.93 15.77 0.01
CA THR A 51 -16.49 14.63 -0.80
C THR A 51 -16.91 13.29 -0.21
N VAL A 52 -16.75 13.13 1.12
CA VAL A 52 -17.14 11.90 1.80
C VAL A 52 -18.65 11.68 1.71
N ARG A 53 -19.46 12.69 1.99
CA ARG A 53 -20.92 12.57 1.90
C ARG A 53 -21.39 12.25 0.49
N ASP A 54 -20.84 12.91 -0.52
CA ASP A 54 -21.20 12.70 -1.91
C ASP A 54 -20.89 11.26 -2.35
N PHE A 55 -19.70 10.76 -2.02
CA PHE A 55 -19.31 9.38 -2.38
C PHE A 55 -20.11 8.34 -1.59
N MET A 56 -20.38 8.57 -0.29
CA MET A 56 -21.21 7.68 0.51
C MET A 56 -22.64 7.56 -0.04
N LEU A 57 -23.19 8.65 -0.61
CA LEU A 57 -24.50 8.64 -1.27
C LEU A 57 -24.45 7.86 -2.59
N ILE A 58 -23.36 8.02 -3.38
CA ILE A 58 -23.17 7.28 -4.64
C ILE A 58 -23.02 5.78 -4.36
N TYR A 59 -22.24 5.39 -3.34
CA TYR A 59 -22.09 3.97 -2.96
C TYR A 59 -23.42 3.32 -2.57
N GLY A 60 -24.35 4.09 -1.99
CA GLY A 60 -25.60 3.55 -1.42
C GLY A 60 -25.36 2.64 -0.23
N ASP A 61 -26.41 2.11 0.37
CA ASP A 61 -26.29 1.27 1.57
C ASP A 61 -25.51 -0.02 1.30
N ALA A 62 -25.80 -0.70 0.21
CA ALA A 62 -25.13 -1.94 -0.16
C ALA A 62 -23.64 -1.70 -0.47
N GLY A 63 -23.33 -0.70 -1.29
CA GLY A 63 -21.93 -0.39 -1.63
C GLY A 63 -21.09 0.03 -0.42
N ARG A 64 -21.67 0.78 0.55
CA ARG A 64 -20.95 1.11 1.79
C ARG A 64 -20.65 -0.13 2.63
N GLN A 65 -21.58 -1.08 2.73
CA GLN A 65 -21.36 -2.34 3.45
C GLN A 65 -20.30 -3.19 2.76
N ASP A 66 -20.38 -3.33 1.44
CA ASP A 66 -19.41 -4.09 0.66
C ASP A 66 -18.01 -3.47 0.73
N TYR A 67 -17.91 -2.14 0.66
CA TYR A 67 -16.63 -1.44 0.84
C TYR A 67 -16.09 -1.62 2.27
N ALA A 68 -16.93 -1.45 3.30
CA ALA A 68 -16.52 -1.69 4.69
C ALA A 68 -16.03 -3.13 4.90
N TYR A 69 -16.69 -4.12 4.29
CA TYR A 69 -16.21 -5.50 4.33
C TYR A 69 -14.89 -5.70 3.60
N ALA A 70 -14.72 -5.04 2.44
CA ALA A 70 -13.49 -5.10 1.66
C ALA A 70 -12.30 -4.48 2.39
N THR A 71 -12.48 -3.39 3.17
CA THR A 71 -11.39 -2.80 3.96
C THR A 71 -10.83 -3.76 5.02
N LEU A 72 -11.67 -4.63 5.59
CA LEU A 72 -11.23 -5.60 6.59
C LEU A 72 -10.67 -6.90 5.98
N THR A 73 -11.10 -7.25 4.78
CA THR A 73 -10.72 -8.52 4.12
C THR A 73 -9.66 -8.31 3.05
N LEU A 74 -10.05 -7.80 1.89
CA LEU A 74 -9.14 -7.59 0.77
C LEU A 74 -8.01 -6.61 1.14
N ASP A 75 -8.40 -5.46 1.65
CA ASP A 75 -7.45 -4.40 2.00
C ASP A 75 -6.72 -4.68 3.32
N GLY A 76 -7.28 -5.49 4.20
CA GLY A 76 -6.59 -6.04 5.36
C GLY A 76 -5.46 -7.03 5.00
N ALA A 77 -5.62 -7.80 3.92
CA ALA A 77 -4.62 -8.75 3.43
C ALA A 77 -3.56 -8.10 2.52
N PHE A 78 -3.93 -7.08 1.76
CA PHE A 78 -3.07 -6.48 0.74
C PHE A 78 -1.76 -5.90 1.29
N PRO A 79 -1.73 -5.17 2.44
CA PRO A 79 -0.50 -4.68 3.05
C PRO A 79 0.51 -5.80 3.37
N LEU A 80 0.04 -6.97 3.77
CA LEU A 80 0.92 -8.11 4.04
C LEU A 80 1.57 -8.64 2.76
N ILE A 81 0.84 -8.62 1.65
CA ILE A 81 1.30 -9.12 0.35
C ILE A 81 2.33 -8.15 -0.25
N TYR A 82 1.95 -6.88 -0.48
CA TYR A 82 2.87 -5.90 -1.08
C TYR A 82 4.03 -5.54 -0.13
N GLY A 83 3.79 -5.56 1.17
CA GLY A 83 4.81 -5.32 2.17
C GLY A 83 5.88 -6.40 2.15
N THR A 84 5.48 -7.69 2.13
CA THR A 84 6.41 -8.81 1.97
C THR A 84 7.21 -8.69 0.67
N LEU A 85 6.55 -8.36 -0.44
CA LEU A 85 7.18 -8.14 -1.74
C LEU A 85 8.21 -7.01 -1.66
N SER A 86 7.82 -5.85 -1.14
CA SER A 86 8.67 -4.66 -1.06
C SER A 86 9.87 -4.85 -0.14
N ILE A 87 9.68 -5.47 1.04
CA ILE A 87 10.75 -5.83 1.96
C ILE A 87 11.75 -6.77 1.28
N GLY A 88 11.25 -7.84 0.67
CA GLY A 88 12.10 -8.83 0.01
C GLY A 88 12.90 -8.23 -1.16
N LEU A 89 12.28 -7.36 -1.97
CA LEU A 89 12.95 -6.66 -3.06
C LEU A 89 14.03 -5.70 -2.53
N LEU A 90 13.72 -4.87 -1.50
CA LEU A 90 14.69 -3.94 -0.92
C LEU A 90 15.89 -4.68 -0.30
N LEU A 91 15.65 -5.79 0.40
CA LEU A 91 16.73 -6.61 0.96
C LEU A 91 17.59 -7.24 -0.14
N LYS A 92 16.98 -7.73 -1.22
CA LYS A 92 17.65 -8.38 -2.35
C LYS A 92 18.43 -7.41 -3.24
N LEU A 93 17.89 -6.21 -3.45
CA LEU A 93 18.51 -5.16 -4.25
C LEU A 93 19.60 -4.41 -3.48
N ALA A 94 19.69 -4.50 -2.16
CA ALA A 94 20.68 -3.80 -1.37
C ALA A 94 22.11 -4.13 -1.82
N ALA A 95 22.77 -3.16 -2.49
CA ALA A 95 24.14 -3.29 -2.94
C ALA A 95 25.14 -3.26 -1.77
N PHE A 96 24.79 -2.56 -0.69
CA PHE A 96 25.58 -2.43 0.54
C PHE A 96 24.72 -2.80 1.76
N ARG A 97 25.36 -3.36 2.80
CA ARG A 97 24.64 -3.84 4.00
C ARG A 97 23.82 -2.75 4.70
N PHE A 98 24.29 -1.50 4.71
CA PHE A 98 23.56 -0.39 5.34
C PHE A 98 22.27 -0.03 4.61
N LEU A 99 22.16 -0.27 3.29
CA LEU A 99 20.94 -0.02 2.52
C LEU A 99 19.78 -0.97 2.88
N ARG A 100 20.08 -2.08 3.58
CA ARG A 100 19.04 -2.99 4.07
C ARG A 100 18.11 -2.33 5.11
N VAL A 101 18.53 -1.23 5.73
CA VAL A 101 17.68 -0.45 6.64
C VAL A 101 16.44 0.11 5.92
N LEU A 102 16.50 0.35 4.62
CA LEU A 102 15.37 0.83 3.84
C LEU A 102 14.18 -0.14 3.83
N ALA A 103 14.40 -1.41 4.17
CA ALA A 103 13.32 -2.39 4.35
C ALA A 103 12.37 -2.07 5.54
N ILE A 104 12.70 -1.06 6.37
CA ILE A 104 11.79 -0.56 7.41
C ILE A 104 10.64 0.29 6.81
N LEU A 105 10.85 0.91 5.64
CA LEU A 105 9.84 1.76 5.01
C LEU A 105 8.55 1.00 4.67
N PRO A 106 8.59 -0.19 4.04
CA PRO A 106 7.38 -0.97 3.82
C PRO A 106 6.69 -1.42 5.11
N LEU A 107 7.42 -1.67 6.20
CA LEU A 107 6.80 -2.01 7.51
C LEU A 107 5.99 -0.82 8.05
N PHE A 108 6.53 0.38 7.95
CA PHE A 108 5.82 1.60 8.32
C PHE A 108 4.58 1.82 7.45
N LEU A 109 4.72 1.65 6.13
CA LEU A 109 3.61 1.74 5.17
C LEU A 109 2.50 0.73 5.48
N MET A 110 2.84 -0.52 5.78
CA MET A 110 1.87 -1.55 6.18
C MET A 110 1.08 -1.13 7.43
N GLY A 111 1.77 -0.57 8.43
CA GLY A 111 1.12 -0.08 9.66
C GLY A 111 0.15 1.08 9.40
N LEU A 112 0.53 2.02 8.54
CA LEU A 112 -0.34 3.12 8.11
C LEU A 112 -1.58 2.62 7.37
N ASP A 113 -1.40 1.67 6.46
CA ASP A 113 -2.48 1.11 5.65
C ASP A 113 -3.51 0.38 6.54
N LEU A 114 -3.05 -0.48 7.44
CA LEU A 114 -3.93 -1.16 8.39
C LEU A 114 -4.65 -0.16 9.32
N TYR A 115 -3.99 0.92 9.72
CA TYR A 115 -4.61 1.97 10.53
C TYR A 115 -5.67 2.75 9.73
N GLU A 116 -5.39 3.09 8.47
CA GLU A 116 -6.35 3.70 7.56
C GLU A 116 -7.59 2.83 7.36
N ASN A 117 -7.42 1.53 7.16
CA ASN A 117 -8.52 0.57 6.97
C ASN A 117 -9.50 0.59 8.15
N VAL A 118 -8.99 0.67 9.39
CA VAL A 118 -9.86 0.81 10.58
C VAL A 118 -10.62 2.14 10.56
N GLN A 119 -9.98 3.23 10.14
CA GLN A 119 -10.65 4.53 10.05
C GLN A 119 -11.72 4.54 8.95
N LEU A 120 -11.42 4.02 7.76
CA LEU A 120 -12.36 3.93 6.65
C LEU A 120 -13.54 3.02 6.99
N PHE A 121 -13.30 1.85 7.58
CA PHE A 121 -14.36 0.99 8.09
C PHE A 121 -15.29 1.75 9.04
N SER A 122 -14.71 2.49 9.99
CA SER A 122 -15.48 3.27 10.95
C SER A 122 -16.35 4.34 10.27
N LEU A 123 -15.80 5.09 9.30
CA LEU A 123 -16.53 6.10 8.54
C LEU A 123 -17.69 5.48 7.74
N LEU A 124 -17.44 4.35 7.05
CA LEU A 124 -18.45 3.66 6.24
C LEU A 124 -19.61 3.17 7.08
N MET A 125 -19.34 2.66 8.29
CA MET A 125 -20.36 2.11 9.20
C MET A 125 -21.10 3.18 10.00
N GLN A 126 -20.50 4.36 10.23
CA GLN A 126 -21.11 5.45 10.99
C GLN A 126 -21.96 6.41 10.15
N PHE A 127 -21.90 6.31 8.81
CA PHE A 127 -22.71 7.18 7.96
C PHE A 127 -24.22 7.02 8.26
N PRO A 128 -24.99 8.12 8.40
CA PRO A 128 -24.65 9.52 8.09
C PRO A 128 -24.03 10.33 9.24
N ASP A 129 -23.82 9.76 10.43
CA ASP A 129 -23.44 10.46 11.66
C ASP A 129 -21.90 10.66 11.75
N LEU A 130 -21.34 11.32 10.73
CA LEU A 130 -19.91 11.58 10.61
C LEU A 130 -19.51 12.87 11.32
N THR A 131 -18.35 12.87 11.99
CA THR A 131 -17.72 14.09 12.52
C THR A 131 -16.65 14.62 11.57
N VAL A 132 -16.48 15.94 11.56
CA VAL A 132 -15.44 16.61 10.74
C VAL A 132 -14.05 16.11 11.12
N GLU A 133 -13.81 15.91 12.42
CA GLU A 133 -12.54 15.43 12.95
C GLU A 133 -12.22 14.00 12.50
N ALA A 134 -13.21 13.11 12.45
CA ALA A 134 -13.01 11.73 11.99
C ALA A 134 -12.63 11.71 10.50
N VAL A 135 -13.34 12.47 9.67
CA VAL A 135 -13.03 12.61 8.25
C VAL A 135 -11.65 13.23 8.03
N ALA A 136 -11.31 14.31 8.74
CA ALA A 136 -10.02 14.97 8.61
C ALA A 136 -8.85 14.04 9.00
N ARG A 137 -9.02 13.23 10.07
CA ARG A 137 -8.00 12.25 10.47
C ARG A 137 -7.80 11.17 9.42
N ALA A 138 -8.87 10.58 8.89
CA ALA A 138 -8.78 9.57 7.85
C ALA A 138 -8.13 10.16 6.58
N SER A 139 -8.55 11.33 6.13
CA SER A 139 -7.97 12.04 4.99
C SER A 139 -6.46 12.31 5.19
N THR A 140 -6.04 12.73 6.39
CA THR A 140 -4.62 12.95 6.71
C THR A 140 -3.83 11.63 6.65
N THR A 141 -4.40 10.53 7.16
CA THR A 141 -3.77 9.20 7.08
C THR A 141 -3.58 8.76 5.64
N THR A 142 -4.59 8.94 4.77
CA THR A 142 -4.50 8.67 3.33
C THR A 142 -3.36 9.44 2.68
N GLN A 143 -3.21 10.74 2.99
CA GLN A 143 -2.14 11.56 2.44
C GLN A 143 -0.75 11.08 2.91
N ILE A 144 -0.60 10.79 4.22
CA ILE A 144 0.67 10.27 4.77
C ILE A 144 1.00 8.90 4.16
N LYS A 145 0.00 8.02 3.99
CA LYS A 145 0.16 6.74 3.29
C LYS A 145 0.65 6.95 1.86
N GLY A 146 0.06 7.88 1.13
CA GLY A 146 0.51 8.24 -0.22
C GLY A 146 1.99 8.66 -0.28
N MET A 147 2.44 9.49 0.68
CA MET A 147 3.86 9.85 0.79
C MET A 147 4.75 8.65 1.13
N ALA A 148 4.29 7.76 2.02
CA ALA A 148 5.03 6.55 2.36
C ALA A 148 5.15 5.58 1.17
N VAL A 149 4.11 5.43 0.34
CA VAL A 149 4.16 4.68 -0.92
C VAL A 149 5.25 5.24 -1.83
N MET A 150 5.28 6.57 -2.04
CA MET A 150 6.30 7.21 -2.87
C MET A 150 7.70 7.00 -2.31
N ALA A 151 7.89 7.02 -1.00
CA ALA A 151 9.18 6.75 -0.37
C ALA A 151 9.66 5.31 -0.60
N VAL A 152 8.76 4.32 -0.51
CA VAL A 152 9.07 2.91 -0.80
C VAL A 152 9.46 2.73 -2.28
N LEU A 153 8.68 3.32 -3.19
CA LEU A 153 8.96 3.26 -4.63
C LEU A 153 10.30 3.93 -4.97
N ALA A 154 10.57 5.11 -4.41
CA ALA A 154 11.83 5.81 -4.60
C ALA A 154 13.02 4.98 -4.09
N ALA A 155 12.89 4.33 -2.93
CA ALA A 155 13.92 3.45 -2.39
C ALA A 155 14.18 2.23 -3.29
N LEU A 156 13.13 1.61 -3.85
CA LEU A 156 13.25 0.49 -4.80
C LEU A 156 13.96 0.92 -6.08
N VAL A 157 13.52 2.03 -6.68
CA VAL A 157 14.12 2.58 -7.91
C VAL A 157 15.60 2.95 -7.66
N PHE A 158 15.89 3.64 -6.57
CA PHE A 158 17.26 4.00 -6.19
C PHE A 158 18.17 2.78 -6.07
N GLN A 159 17.74 1.73 -5.35
CA GLN A 159 18.56 0.52 -5.18
C GLN A 159 18.73 -0.24 -6.49
N LEU A 160 17.71 -0.28 -7.34
CA LEU A 160 17.78 -0.91 -8.66
C LEU A 160 18.80 -0.19 -9.55
N LEU A 161 18.70 1.14 -9.64
CA LEU A 161 19.64 1.96 -10.43
C LEU A 161 21.07 1.82 -9.92
N LEU A 162 21.26 1.86 -8.60
CA LEU A 162 22.58 1.67 -7.99
C LEU A 162 23.17 0.29 -8.36
N ARG A 163 22.39 -0.76 -8.34
CA ARG A 163 22.80 -2.11 -8.77
C ARG A 163 23.23 -2.14 -10.23
N ILE A 164 22.45 -1.52 -11.11
CA ILE A 164 22.75 -1.45 -12.56
C ILE A 164 24.06 -0.72 -12.78
N ILE A 165 24.24 0.46 -12.16
CA ILE A 165 25.47 1.27 -12.28
C ILE A 165 26.69 0.48 -11.79
N LEU A 166 26.61 -0.16 -10.64
CA LEU A 166 27.71 -0.95 -10.09
C LEU A 166 28.03 -2.18 -10.94
N ALA A 167 27.02 -2.81 -11.55
CA ALA A 167 27.23 -3.93 -12.47
C ALA A 167 27.94 -3.47 -13.75
N ALA A 168 27.50 -2.36 -14.35
CA ALA A 168 28.12 -1.76 -15.51
C ALA A 168 29.60 -1.37 -15.22
N TYR A 169 29.83 -0.68 -14.10
CA TYR A 169 31.18 -0.28 -13.71
C TYR A 169 32.17 -1.47 -13.60
N ARG A 170 31.68 -2.60 -13.03
CA ARG A 170 32.50 -3.83 -12.92
C ARG A 170 32.85 -4.41 -14.28
N GLN A 171 31.96 -4.38 -15.26
CA GLN A 171 32.21 -4.90 -16.61
C GLN A 171 33.29 -4.07 -17.35
N PHE A 172 33.29 -2.74 -17.18
CA PHE A 172 34.28 -1.86 -17.84
C PHE A 172 35.68 -1.90 -17.23
N ASN A 173 35.80 -2.28 -15.94
CA ASN A 173 37.11 -2.27 -15.25
C ASN A 173 37.78 -3.66 -15.15
N VAL A 174 37.16 -4.73 -15.65
CA VAL A 174 37.72 -6.10 -15.64
C VAL A 174 38.11 -6.56 -17.06
N GLY A 175 37.90 -5.75 -18.09
CA GLY A 175 38.42 -5.92 -19.45
C GLY A 175 39.66 -5.07 -19.69
#